data_42cac142f652d7d1506c8804dde525ac
#
_entry.id   42cac142f652d7d1506c8804dde525ac
#
_cell.length_a   1.000
_cell.length_b   1.000
_cell.length_c   1.000
_cell.angle_alpha   90.00
_cell.angle_beta   90.00
_cell.angle_gamma   90.00
#
_symmetry.space_group_name_H-M   'P 1'
#
loop_
_entity.id
_entity.type
_entity.pdbx_description
1 polymer ?
#
loop_
_entity_poly.entity_id
_entity_poly.type
_entity_poly.pdbx_seq_one_letter_code
_entity_poly.pdbx_strand_id
1 'polypeptide(L)'
;MTSRRSDDGPQLVSVRHTHPEWATQANRFPFTVPSIASLDTLDCDVPVVCFVGENGSGKSTLLEAIAVAAQLPSVGSVGRAEDDETLSQQQLLAKALKLAWRSRRYRGFFLRAEDFFGFQLRTKTERAELVEDLARIE
;
A
#
# COMPACT_ATOMS: atom_id res chain seq x y z
N MET A 1 37.63 4.03 -11.13
CA MET A 1 36.87 4.18 -9.88
C MET A 1 35.43 4.55 -10.25
N THR A 2 34.60 3.55 -10.44
CA THR A 2 33.19 3.74 -10.85
C THR A 2 32.39 4.10 -9.60
N SER A 3 32.00 5.35 -9.47
CA SER A 3 31.08 5.80 -8.42
C SER A 3 29.80 5.00 -8.54
N ARG A 4 29.54 4.10 -7.59
CA ARG A 4 28.19 3.58 -7.34
C ARG A 4 27.33 4.79 -6.99
N ARG A 5 26.53 5.26 -7.93
CA ARG A 5 25.39 6.09 -7.58
C ARG A 5 24.57 5.26 -6.60
N SER A 6 24.54 5.67 -5.35
CA SER A 6 23.62 5.16 -4.37
C SER A 6 22.21 5.39 -4.94
N ASP A 7 21.49 4.30 -5.15
CA ASP A 7 20.09 4.29 -5.62
C ASP A 7 19.16 4.66 -4.44
N ASP A 8 19.53 5.69 -3.70
CA ASP A 8 18.94 6.11 -2.41
C ASP A 8 17.73 7.06 -2.58
N GLY A 9 17.25 7.21 -3.79
CA GLY A 9 16.05 8.01 -4.06
C GLY A 9 14.74 7.28 -3.76
N PRO A 10 13.60 8.02 -3.74
CA PRO A 10 12.28 7.43 -3.63
C PRO A 10 12.07 6.34 -4.69
N GLN A 11 11.54 5.21 -4.26
CA GLN A 11 11.37 4.06 -5.15
C GLN A 11 10.19 4.27 -6.10
N LEU A 12 9.05 4.73 -5.59
CA LEU A 12 7.89 5.11 -6.37
C LEU A 12 8.06 6.54 -6.88
N VAL A 13 8.03 6.72 -8.19
CA VAL A 13 8.23 8.02 -8.84
C VAL A 13 6.89 8.72 -9.10
N SER A 14 5.91 8.01 -9.63
CA SER A 14 4.59 8.59 -9.86
C SER A 14 3.50 7.53 -9.89
N VAL A 15 2.28 7.98 -9.62
CA VAL A 15 1.03 7.21 -9.76
C VAL A 15 0.14 7.95 -10.74
N ARG A 16 -0.36 7.24 -11.76
CA ARG A 16 -1.27 7.78 -12.78
C ARG A 16 -2.42 6.83 -13.00
N HIS A 17 -3.58 7.34 -13.42
CA HIS A 17 -4.65 6.47 -13.87
C HIS A 17 -4.42 5.99 -15.33
N THR A 18 -4.98 4.83 -15.67
CA THR A 18 -5.04 4.34 -17.05
C THR A 18 -6.39 4.70 -17.64
N HIS A 19 -6.38 5.52 -18.69
CA HIS A 19 -7.58 6.20 -19.20
C HIS A 19 -8.78 5.33 -19.58
N PRO A 20 -8.68 4.18 -20.28
CA PRO A 20 -9.86 3.42 -20.69
C PRO A 20 -10.64 2.85 -19.53
N GLU A 21 -9.93 2.30 -18.54
CA GLU A 21 -10.54 1.67 -17.36
C GLU A 21 -11.16 2.70 -16.43
N TRP A 22 -10.55 3.88 -16.30
CA TRP A 22 -11.06 4.98 -15.49
C TRP A 22 -12.41 5.49 -16.02
N ALA A 23 -12.51 5.72 -17.32
CA ALA A 23 -13.74 6.21 -17.95
C ALA A 23 -14.91 5.23 -17.80
N THR A 24 -14.65 3.92 -17.89
CA THR A 24 -15.68 2.87 -17.77
C THR A 24 -16.19 2.70 -16.34
N GLN A 25 -15.42 3.14 -15.33
CA GLN A 25 -15.73 2.99 -13.91
C GLN A 25 -16.18 4.30 -13.23
N ALA A 26 -16.28 5.41 -13.98
CA ALA A 26 -16.51 6.75 -13.42
C ALA A 26 -17.74 6.88 -12.50
N ASN A 27 -18.78 6.06 -12.71
CA ASN A 27 -20.01 6.07 -11.92
C ASN A 27 -20.00 5.07 -10.74
N ARG A 28 -18.87 4.46 -10.45
CA ARG A 28 -18.75 3.43 -9.43
C ARG A 28 -17.73 3.84 -8.35
N PHE A 29 -18.05 3.53 -7.08
CA PHE A 29 -17.05 3.66 -6.01
C PHE A 29 -15.83 2.73 -6.29
N PRO A 30 -14.60 3.18 -6.09
CA PRO A 30 -14.19 4.48 -5.51
C PRO A 30 -14.00 5.63 -6.52
N PHE A 31 -14.27 5.45 -7.80
CA PHE A 31 -14.06 6.46 -8.85
C PHE A 31 -14.99 7.68 -8.72
N THR A 32 -16.08 7.56 -7.96
CA THR A 32 -16.98 8.67 -7.64
C THR A 32 -16.45 9.60 -6.55
N VAL A 33 -15.39 9.22 -5.83
CA VAL A 33 -14.75 10.08 -4.82
C VAL A 33 -14.04 11.24 -5.53
N PRO A 34 -14.35 12.51 -5.22
CA PRO A 34 -13.86 13.66 -5.99
C PRO A 34 -12.34 13.72 -6.15
N SER A 35 -11.58 13.43 -5.10
CA SER A 35 -10.10 13.42 -5.16
C SER A 35 -9.55 12.29 -6.04
N ILE A 36 -10.25 11.17 -6.12
CA ILE A 36 -9.89 10.06 -7.01
C ILE A 36 -10.33 10.37 -8.43
N ALA A 37 -11.55 10.87 -8.61
CA ALA A 37 -12.08 11.24 -9.92
C ALA A 37 -11.23 12.28 -10.64
N SER A 38 -10.64 13.22 -9.90
CA SER A 38 -9.77 14.28 -10.43
C SER A 38 -8.29 13.91 -10.50
N LEU A 39 -7.92 12.68 -10.10
CA LEU A 39 -6.53 12.24 -10.14
C LEU A 39 -6.06 12.10 -11.59
N ASP A 40 -5.06 12.88 -11.98
CA ASP A 40 -4.33 12.72 -13.24
C ASP A 40 -2.97 12.05 -12.95
N THR A 41 -2.09 12.77 -12.30
CA THR A 41 -0.77 12.28 -11.92
C THR A 41 -0.46 12.72 -10.50
N LEU A 42 -0.06 11.77 -9.67
CA LEU A 42 0.51 12.01 -8.35
C LEU A 42 2.01 11.84 -8.44
N ASP A 43 2.76 12.91 -8.18
CA ASP A 43 4.22 12.86 -8.07
C ASP A 43 4.61 12.30 -6.70
N CYS A 44 5.42 11.24 -6.73
CA CYS A 44 5.92 10.55 -5.55
C CYS A 44 7.46 10.57 -5.48
N ASP A 45 8.13 11.34 -6.36
CA ASP A 45 9.61 11.42 -6.39
C ASP A 45 10.18 12.31 -5.28
N VAL A 46 9.70 12.09 -4.07
CA VAL A 46 10.11 12.76 -2.84
C VAL A 46 10.23 11.75 -1.70
N PRO A 47 11.09 12.00 -0.70
CA PRO A 47 11.30 11.04 0.41
C PRO A 47 10.05 10.69 1.19
N VAL A 48 9.09 11.60 1.32
CA VAL A 48 7.85 11.42 2.07
C VAL A 48 6.70 12.09 1.32
N VAL A 49 5.64 11.32 1.08
CA VAL A 49 4.36 11.83 0.54
C VAL A 49 3.30 11.75 1.64
N CYS A 50 2.64 12.86 1.92
CA CYS A 50 1.56 12.92 2.90
C CYS A 50 0.23 13.26 2.22
N PHE A 51 -0.80 12.44 2.44
CA PHE A 51 -2.16 12.75 2.00
C PHE A 51 -2.90 13.46 3.11
N VAL A 52 -3.36 14.67 2.82
CA VAL A 52 -4.09 15.53 3.76
C VAL A 52 -5.48 15.83 3.22
N GLY A 53 -6.48 15.86 4.08
CA GLY A 53 -7.88 16.16 3.73
C GLY A 53 -8.85 15.63 4.77
N GLU A 54 -10.13 15.95 4.57
CA GLU A 54 -11.22 15.55 5.46
C GLU A 54 -11.45 14.02 5.47
N ASN A 55 -12.21 13.55 6.47
CA ASN A 55 -12.65 12.16 6.50
C ASN A 55 -13.56 11.86 5.30
N GLY A 56 -13.38 10.70 4.68
CA GLY A 56 -14.12 10.33 3.46
C GLY A 56 -13.55 10.91 2.16
N SER A 57 -12.47 11.71 2.19
CA SER A 57 -11.87 12.29 0.98
C SER A 57 -11.08 11.29 0.11
N GLY A 58 -11.04 10.01 0.46
CA GLY A 58 -10.42 8.96 -0.36
C GLY A 58 -8.93 8.69 -0.08
N LYS A 59 -8.34 9.30 0.95
CA LYS A 59 -6.91 9.12 1.29
C LYS A 59 -6.51 7.66 1.50
N SER A 60 -7.21 6.98 2.40
CA SER A 60 -6.96 5.56 2.71
C SER A 60 -7.25 4.69 1.49
N THR A 61 -8.34 4.94 0.79
CA THR A 61 -8.72 4.22 -0.43
C THR A 61 -7.63 4.28 -1.50
N LEU A 62 -7.03 5.46 -1.70
CA LEU A 62 -5.94 5.63 -2.67
C LEU A 62 -4.65 4.94 -2.20
N LEU A 63 -4.28 5.09 -0.91
CA LEU A 63 -3.11 4.40 -0.34
C LEU A 63 -3.23 2.88 -0.45
N GLU A 64 -4.37 2.33 -0.11
CA GLU A 64 -4.67 0.90 -0.21
C GLU A 64 -4.61 0.43 -1.67
N ALA A 65 -5.19 1.19 -2.59
CA ALA A 65 -5.12 0.87 -4.02
C ALA A 65 -3.68 0.90 -4.55
N ILE A 66 -2.85 1.84 -4.10
CA ILE A 66 -1.41 1.88 -4.44
C ILE A 66 -0.70 0.64 -3.89
N ALA A 67 -0.99 0.25 -2.64
CA ALA A 67 -0.40 -0.93 -2.02
C ALA A 67 -0.76 -2.22 -2.79
N VAL A 68 -2.02 -2.37 -3.18
CA VAL A 68 -2.51 -3.48 -4.02
C VAL A 68 -1.82 -3.46 -5.38
N ALA A 69 -1.79 -2.32 -6.07
CA ALA A 69 -1.15 -2.19 -7.38
C ALA A 69 0.36 -2.46 -7.34
N ALA A 70 1.01 -2.13 -6.23
CA ALA A 70 2.42 -2.39 -5.98
C ALA A 70 2.70 -3.80 -5.45
N GLN A 71 1.67 -4.60 -5.20
CA GLN A 71 1.79 -5.95 -4.63
C GLN A 71 2.62 -5.98 -3.32
N LEU A 72 2.43 -4.96 -2.47
CA LEU A 72 3.15 -4.85 -1.21
C LEU A 72 2.65 -5.87 -0.20
N PRO A 73 3.53 -6.51 0.57
CA PRO A 73 3.12 -7.31 1.71
C PRO A 73 2.44 -6.42 2.75
N SER A 74 1.29 -6.86 3.28
CA SER A 74 0.58 -6.17 4.35
C SER A 74 1.09 -6.64 5.71
N VAL A 75 1.44 -5.69 6.57
CA VAL A 75 1.85 -6.00 7.95
C VAL A 75 0.60 -6.27 8.77
N GLY A 76 0.52 -7.46 9.35
CA GLY A 76 -0.62 -7.84 10.20
C GLY A 76 -1.62 -8.76 9.52
N SER A 77 -1.63 -8.88 8.20
CA SER A 77 -2.34 -9.92 7.46
C SER A 77 -1.38 -11.03 7.00
N VAL A 78 -1.94 -12.22 6.78
CA VAL A 78 -1.18 -13.34 6.20
C VAL A 78 -1.31 -13.22 4.69
N GLY A 79 -0.31 -12.64 4.01
CA GLY A 79 -0.31 -12.52 2.56
C GLY A 79 0.02 -11.13 2.03
N ARG A 80 -0.22 -10.94 0.74
CA ARG A 80 -0.09 -9.66 0.05
C ARG A 80 -1.38 -8.86 0.15
N ALA A 81 -1.30 -7.55 -0.02
CA ALA A 81 -2.49 -6.68 -0.05
C ALA A 81 -3.49 -7.08 -1.16
N GLU A 82 -3.03 -7.67 -2.26
CA GLU A 82 -3.89 -8.16 -3.35
C GLU A 82 -4.77 -9.36 -2.94
N ASP A 83 -4.34 -10.14 -1.94
CA ASP A 83 -5.06 -11.32 -1.43
C ASP A 83 -6.02 -10.99 -0.28
N ASP A 84 -6.03 -9.74 0.19
CA ASP A 84 -6.87 -9.30 1.28
C ASP A 84 -8.31 -8.99 0.78
N GLU A 85 -9.26 -9.84 1.13
CA GLU A 85 -10.66 -9.70 0.74
C GLU A 85 -11.28 -8.38 1.23
N THR A 86 -10.77 -7.79 2.30
CA THR A 86 -11.24 -6.49 2.82
C THR A 86 -10.87 -5.33 1.89
N LEU A 87 -9.91 -5.54 0.98
CA LEU A 87 -9.47 -4.56 -0.02
C LEU A 87 -10.12 -4.76 -1.41
N SER A 88 -11.19 -5.54 -1.49
CA SER A 88 -11.86 -5.86 -2.77
C SER A 88 -12.28 -4.63 -3.59
N GLN A 89 -12.71 -3.56 -2.93
CA GLN A 89 -13.08 -2.29 -3.58
C GLN A 89 -11.85 -1.56 -4.15
N GLN A 90 -10.75 -1.60 -3.43
CA GLN A 90 -9.48 -0.98 -3.81
C GLN A 90 -8.78 -1.74 -4.95
N GLN A 91 -9.07 -3.03 -5.12
CA GLN A 91 -8.57 -3.82 -6.25
C GLN A 91 -9.06 -3.27 -7.60
N LEU A 92 -10.28 -2.76 -7.66
CA LEU A 92 -10.79 -2.11 -8.87
C LEU A 92 -10.00 -0.85 -9.21
N LEU A 93 -9.73 -0.01 -8.20
CA LEU A 93 -8.93 1.18 -8.39
C LEU A 93 -7.48 0.82 -8.73
N ALA A 94 -6.91 -0.18 -8.06
CA ALA A 94 -5.55 -0.64 -8.30
C ALA A 94 -5.31 -1.06 -9.77
N LYS A 95 -6.28 -1.74 -10.39
CA LYS A 95 -6.21 -2.11 -11.81
C LYS A 95 -6.21 -0.91 -12.75
N ALA A 96 -6.81 0.20 -12.32
CA ALA A 96 -6.87 1.44 -13.07
C ALA A 96 -5.66 2.37 -12.79
N LEU A 97 -4.75 2.00 -11.89
CA LEU A 97 -3.54 2.75 -11.59
C LEU A 97 -2.34 2.20 -12.36
N LYS A 98 -1.47 3.12 -12.78
CA LYS A 98 -0.15 2.84 -13.34
C LYS A 98 0.92 3.44 -12.45
N LEU A 99 1.78 2.60 -11.90
CA LEU A 99 2.88 2.99 -11.03
C LEU A 99 4.17 3.10 -11.83
N ALA A 100 4.89 4.20 -11.68
CA ALA A 100 6.24 4.36 -12.22
C ALA A 100 7.26 4.20 -11.10
N TRP A 101 8.22 3.34 -11.31
CA TRP A 101 9.25 3.00 -10.35
C TRP A 101 10.63 3.43 -10.83
N ARG A 102 11.48 3.90 -9.91
CA ARG A 102 12.87 4.24 -10.18
C ARG A 102 13.72 3.00 -10.52
N SER A 103 13.43 1.89 -9.85
CA SER A 103 14.12 0.63 -10.03
C SER A 103 13.13 -0.52 -10.17
N ARG A 104 13.50 -1.57 -10.93
CA ARG A 104 12.72 -2.81 -11.02
C ARG A 104 12.74 -3.64 -9.73
N ARG A 105 13.65 -3.33 -8.82
CA ARG A 105 13.81 -4.01 -7.52
C ARG A 105 13.40 -3.06 -6.41
N TYR A 106 12.12 -2.75 -6.34
CA TYR A 106 11.60 -2.02 -5.20
C TYR A 106 11.32 -2.98 -4.02
N ARG A 107 11.45 -2.44 -2.83
CA ARG A 107 11.10 -3.11 -1.57
C ARG A 107 10.17 -2.20 -0.80
N GLY A 108 9.18 -2.78 -0.16
CA GLY A 108 8.24 -2.02 0.65
C GLY A 108 7.26 -2.94 1.35
N PHE A 109 6.47 -2.36 2.21
CA PHE A 109 5.35 -3.03 2.88
C PHE A 109 4.23 -2.02 3.06
N PHE A 110 3.04 -2.53 3.29
CA PHE A 110 1.86 -1.75 3.59
C PHE A 110 1.43 -1.99 5.03
N LEU A 111 1.14 -0.91 5.76
CA LEU A 111 0.67 -0.97 7.14
C LEU A 111 -0.60 -0.12 7.28
N ARG A 112 -1.69 -0.75 7.70
CA ARG A 112 -2.91 -0.06 8.14
C ARG A 112 -2.90 0.10 9.66
N ALA A 113 -3.48 1.19 10.16
CA ALA A 113 -3.58 1.44 11.61
C ALA A 113 -4.34 0.33 12.34
N GLU A 114 -5.42 -0.17 11.74
CA GLU A 114 -6.22 -1.28 12.25
C GLU A 114 -5.45 -2.59 12.35
N ASP A 115 -4.56 -2.86 11.41
CA ASP A 115 -3.74 -4.09 11.37
C ASP A 115 -2.62 -4.07 12.43
N PHE A 116 -2.17 -2.89 12.83
CA PHE A 116 -1.08 -2.72 13.77
C PHE A 116 -1.39 -3.31 15.15
N PHE A 117 -2.61 -3.12 15.66
CA PHE A 117 -3.03 -3.70 16.94
C PHE A 117 -3.10 -5.23 16.88
N GLY A 118 -3.62 -5.77 15.80
CA GLY A 118 -3.65 -7.22 15.57
C GLY A 118 -2.25 -7.82 15.48
N PHE A 119 -1.32 -7.14 14.84
CA PHE A 119 0.08 -7.52 14.76
C PHE A 119 0.75 -7.54 16.15
N GLN A 120 0.56 -6.48 16.94
CA GLN A 120 1.12 -6.43 18.30
C GLN A 120 0.59 -7.54 19.21
N LEU A 121 -0.70 -7.84 19.11
CA LEU A 121 -1.31 -8.89 19.94
C LEU A 121 -0.74 -10.26 19.57
N ARG A 122 -0.63 -10.57 18.28
CA ARG A 122 -0.03 -11.84 17.82
C ARG A 122 1.42 -11.98 18.26
N THR A 123 2.23 -10.94 18.06
CA THR A 123 3.64 -10.94 18.46
C THR A 123 3.81 -11.18 19.97
N LYS A 124 2.90 -10.64 20.81
CA LYS A 124 2.91 -10.93 22.25
C LYS A 124 2.57 -12.38 22.55
N THR A 125 1.59 -12.95 21.87
CA THR A 125 1.17 -14.34 22.04
C THR A 125 2.30 -15.30 21.64
N GLU A 126 2.85 -15.11 20.43
CA GLU A 126 3.97 -15.91 19.93
C GLU A 126 5.19 -15.84 20.85
N ARG A 127 5.49 -14.65 21.38
CA ARG A 127 6.58 -14.50 22.35
C ARG A 127 6.31 -15.25 23.64
N ALA A 128 5.08 -15.21 24.15
CA ALA A 128 4.70 -15.93 25.36
C ALA A 128 4.82 -17.46 25.17
N GLU A 129 4.37 -17.97 24.03
CA GLU A 129 4.48 -19.37 23.65
C GLU A 129 5.94 -19.83 23.56
N LEU A 130 6.80 -19.04 22.91
CA LEU A 130 8.23 -19.34 22.81
C LEU A 130 8.93 -19.35 24.19
N VAL A 131 8.56 -18.44 25.09
CA VAL A 131 9.12 -18.40 26.45
C VAL A 131 8.66 -19.65 27.24
N GLU A 132 7.41 -20.05 27.08
CA GLU A 132 6.89 -21.26 27.74
C GLU A 132 7.55 -22.54 27.20
N ASP A 133 7.78 -22.62 25.89
CA ASP A 133 8.47 -23.74 25.25
C ASP A 133 9.93 -23.83 25.68
N LEU A 134 10.63 -22.70 25.81
CA LEU A 134 11.99 -22.67 26.36
C LEU A 134 12.04 -23.17 27.80
N ALA A 135 11.09 -22.77 28.64
CA ALA A 135 11.01 -23.21 30.02
C ALA A 135 10.69 -24.74 30.20
N ARG A 136 10.15 -25.38 29.16
CA ARG A 136 9.92 -26.85 29.15
C ARG A 136 11.14 -27.66 28.74
N ILE A 137 12.15 -27.02 28.15
CA ILE A 137 13.37 -27.67 27.64
C ILE A 137 14.48 -27.64 28.72
N GLU A 138 14.39 -26.76 29.72
CA GLU A 138 15.29 -26.72 30.90
C GLU A 138 14.81 -27.66 31.99
#